data_bdc7b470e673250bad853b01fb172ddc
#
_entry.id   bdc7b470e673250bad853b01fb172ddc
#
_cell.length_a   1.000
_cell.length_b   1.000
_cell.length_c   1.000
_cell.angle_alpha   90.00
_cell.angle_beta   90.00
_cell.angle_gamma   90.00
#
_symmetry.space_group_name_H-M   'P 1'
#
loop_
_entity.id
_entity.type
_entity.pdbx_description
1 polymer ?
#
loop_
_entity_poly.entity_id
_entity_poly.type
_entity_poly.pdbx_seq_one_letter_code
_entity_poly.pdbx_strand_id
1 'polypeptide(L)'
;MNFEELLETRDVRKTTKVRLPYGYFYKRLIDGKYSNFVEFHDEVADHVAFSNCVRTEAADMEKVANKHQLHFVPNEGDGGVYAIAVEVGNFITFEQLLNENPSVIAREDFANDTLRDLAELTEQLNDKGVYHVCFAPCNVLARKNDSTVRLLCHGSFYAKLDQETLYDGVEDFVAPEVLAGGEITARADVYSLAKFVTWLYHSAGLPFEWRRVIAKATAEDPERRYQSVHEFYHALVNHKNMRRTALVGFAAIAIALAIVGGYFYMLPQPEAVEYVKAVEEPIPDDLLDEDNELYGLGADADSATIAAIVAKQMRMKDSLTIDEKEMKEYQAKAEQIFRKQFTKEADRILSKVYNNEKMNLSEKDFMARSRNMTEELAKVEQELAKSSNLGNERSQRIASEIIDQLTTKKMEALDKDYLGIKKNKTEKK
;
A
#
# COMPACT_ATOMS: atom_id res chain seq x y z
N MET A 1 -18.16 40.25 46.96
CA MET A 1 -17.94 39.31 45.86
C MET A 1 -19.09 38.35 45.88
N ASN A 2 -20.01 38.48 44.92
CA ASN A 2 -21.24 37.73 44.89
C ASN A 2 -20.91 36.28 44.37
N PHE A 3 -21.65 35.28 44.82
CA PHE A 3 -21.38 33.89 44.41
C PHE A 3 -21.55 33.69 42.89
N GLU A 4 -22.41 34.50 42.26
CA GLU A 4 -22.57 34.56 40.80
C GLU A 4 -21.31 35.10 40.08
N GLU A 5 -20.66 36.16 40.61
CA GLU A 5 -19.40 36.70 40.10
C GLU A 5 -18.26 35.67 40.22
N LEU A 6 -18.28 34.86 41.30
CA LEU A 6 -17.29 33.76 41.50
C LEU A 6 -17.53 32.59 40.55
N LEU A 7 -18.78 32.30 40.17
CA LEU A 7 -19.12 31.30 39.17
C LEU A 7 -18.75 31.79 37.76
N GLU A 8 -19.06 33.02 37.41
CA GLU A 8 -18.65 33.62 36.12
C GLU A 8 -17.13 33.70 35.98
N THR A 9 -16.41 34.10 37.03
CA THR A 9 -14.94 34.14 37.01
C THR A 9 -14.33 32.71 36.99
N ARG A 10 -15.02 31.72 37.54
CA ARG A 10 -14.57 30.32 37.54
C ARG A 10 -14.81 29.68 36.17
N ASP A 11 -15.89 30.01 35.47
CA ASP A 11 -16.18 29.52 34.11
C ASP A 11 -15.27 30.15 33.05
N VAL A 12 -15.01 31.46 33.17
CA VAL A 12 -14.10 32.17 32.28
C VAL A 12 -12.65 31.70 32.41
N ARG A 13 -12.23 31.23 33.59
CA ARG A 13 -10.86 30.67 33.81
C ARG A 13 -10.64 29.26 33.27
N LYS A 14 -11.69 28.52 32.89
CA LYS A 14 -11.59 27.14 32.40
C LYS A 14 -11.67 26.98 30.89
N THR A 15 -11.93 28.03 30.13
CA THR A 15 -12.01 27.93 28.68
C THR A 15 -10.62 28.12 28.07
N THR A 16 -9.94 26.99 27.82
CA THR A 16 -8.74 27.01 26.99
C THR A 16 -9.17 27.43 25.59
N LYS A 17 -8.81 28.64 25.18
CA LYS A 17 -8.96 29.09 23.79
C LYS A 17 -8.00 28.28 22.91
N VAL A 18 -8.50 27.64 21.88
CA VAL A 18 -7.71 26.93 20.87
C VAL A 18 -7.60 27.83 19.66
N ARG A 19 -6.37 28.07 19.20
CA ARG A 19 -6.13 28.87 18.00
C ARG A 19 -6.60 28.08 16.77
N LEU A 20 -7.42 28.71 15.95
CA LEU A 20 -7.77 28.29 14.60
C LEU A 20 -7.09 29.26 13.61
N PRO A 21 -6.99 28.92 12.31
CA PRO A 21 -6.43 29.81 11.31
C PRO A 21 -7.09 31.21 11.29
N TYR A 22 -8.38 31.25 11.53
CA TYR A 22 -9.24 32.45 11.41
C TYR A 22 -9.70 33.03 12.73
N GLY A 23 -9.30 32.43 13.88
CA GLY A 23 -9.79 32.90 15.19
C GLY A 23 -9.46 31.96 16.33
N TYR A 24 -10.30 32.01 17.35
CA TYR A 24 -10.16 31.21 18.56
C TYR A 24 -11.42 30.41 18.83
N PHE A 25 -11.31 29.08 18.86
CA PHE A 25 -12.35 28.19 19.32
C PHE A 25 -12.32 28.09 20.84
N TYR A 26 -13.47 28.27 21.48
CA TYR A 26 -13.63 28.06 22.90
C TYR A 26 -15.05 27.59 23.23
N LYS A 27 -15.25 27.06 24.42
CA LYS A 27 -16.56 26.60 24.89
C LYS A 27 -16.88 27.17 26.26
N ARG A 28 -18.16 27.49 26.47
CA ARG A 28 -18.71 27.90 27.76
C ARG A 28 -19.78 26.92 28.19
N LEU A 29 -19.89 26.69 29.49
CA LEU A 29 -21.01 25.95 30.08
C LEU A 29 -22.13 26.93 30.37
N ILE A 30 -23.24 26.81 29.62
CA ILE A 30 -24.43 27.62 29.76
C ILE A 30 -25.58 26.67 30.06
N ASP A 31 -26.28 26.86 31.18
CA ASP A 31 -27.42 26.02 31.61
C ASP A 31 -27.12 24.52 31.62
N GLY A 32 -25.90 24.14 32.02
CA GLY A 32 -25.44 22.75 32.06
C GLY A 32 -25.10 22.14 30.72
N LYS A 33 -25.12 22.92 29.65
CA LYS A 33 -24.75 22.50 28.29
C LYS A 33 -23.52 23.25 27.79
N TYR A 34 -22.64 22.53 27.04
CA TYR A 34 -21.50 23.19 26.38
C TYR A 34 -22.01 23.93 25.13
N SER A 35 -21.91 25.25 25.14
CA SER A 35 -22.05 26.13 23.98
C SER A 35 -20.67 26.45 23.43
N ASN A 36 -20.48 26.31 22.14
CA ASN A 36 -19.20 26.45 21.47
C ASN A 36 -19.20 27.75 20.66
N PHE A 37 -18.06 28.45 20.64
CA PHE A 37 -17.91 29.72 19.95
C PHE A 37 -16.60 29.74 19.18
N VAL A 38 -16.59 30.44 18.05
CA VAL A 38 -15.38 30.87 17.38
C VAL A 38 -15.41 32.38 17.32
N GLU A 39 -14.44 32.99 17.95
CA GLU A 39 -14.18 34.43 17.91
C GLU A 39 -13.13 34.68 16.82
N PHE A 40 -13.47 35.48 15.81
CA PHE A 40 -12.58 35.74 14.70
C PHE A 40 -11.44 36.71 15.10
N HIS A 41 -10.32 36.64 14.43
CA HIS A 41 -9.28 37.65 14.55
C HIS A 41 -9.80 38.97 14.02
N ASP A 42 -9.43 40.09 14.65
CA ASP A 42 -9.89 41.42 14.28
C ASP A 42 -9.58 41.74 12.80
N GLU A 43 -8.40 41.33 12.34
CA GLU A 43 -7.95 41.49 10.94
C GLU A 43 -8.91 40.80 9.95
N VAL A 44 -9.53 39.68 10.33
CA VAL A 44 -10.47 38.93 9.50
C VAL A 44 -11.90 39.49 9.66
N ALA A 45 -12.29 39.82 10.88
CA ALA A 45 -13.64 40.28 11.22
C ALA A 45 -13.96 41.67 10.58
N ASP A 46 -12.97 42.52 10.43
CA ASP A 46 -13.15 43.87 9.86
C ASP A 46 -13.41 43.84 8.34
N HIS A 47 -13.27 42.69 7.69
CA HIS A 47 -13.54 42.55 6.26
C HIS A 47 -15.04 42.31 5.97
N VAL A 48 -15.69 43.28 5.33
CA VAL A 48 -17.10 43.18 4.90
C VAL A 48 -17.32 41.94 3.99
N ALA A 49 -16.36 41.64 3.13
CA ALA A 49 -16.42 40.48 2.26
C ALA A 49 -16.45 39.17 3.06
N PHE A 50 -15.63 39.07 4.11
CA PHE A 50 -15.61 37.92 5.03
C PHE A 50 -16.95 37.77 5.75
N SER A 51 -17.48 38.82 6.35
CA SER A 51 -18.80 38.84 7.01
C SER A 51 -19.90 38.33 6.08
N ASN A 52 -19.91 38.74 4.81
CA ASN A 52 -20.89 38.27 3.82
C ASN A 52 -20.69 36.80 3.47
N CYS A 53 -19.44 36.35 3.36
CA CYS A 53 -19.14 34.93 3.13
C CYS A 53 -19.64 34.06 4.30
N VAL A 54 -19.40 34.48 5.55
CA VAL A 54 -19.85 33.76 6.74
C VAL A 54 -21.38 33.64 6.81
N ARG A 55 -22.11 34.70 6.46
CA ARG A 55 -23.59 34.68 6.38
C ARG A 55 -24.08 33.72 5.30
N THR A 56 -23.45 33.75 4.12
CA THR A 56 -23.80 32.87 3.01
C THR A 56 -23.53 31.41 3.39
N GLU A 57 -22.39 31.15 3.98
CA GLU A 57 -21.98 29.83 4.44
C GLU A 57 -22.96 29.26 5.48
N ALA A 58 -23.35 30.08 6.46
CA ALA A 58 -24.36 29.67 7.48
C ALA A 58 -25.68 29.26 6.83
N ALA A 59 -26.17 30.04 5.84
CA ALA A 59 -27.38 29.73 5.10
C ALA A 59 -27.26 28.49 4.20
N ASP A 60 -26.10 28.23 3.65
CA ASP A 60 -25.84 27.05 2.81
C ASP A 60 -25.69 25.78 3.65
N MET A 61 -25.13 25.86 4.83
CA MET A 61 -25.01 24.72 5.75
C MET A 61 -26.37 24.23 6.27
N GLU A 62 -27.36 25.09 6.43
CA GLU A 62 -28.72 24.65 6.76
C GLU A 62 -29.32 23.68 5.73
N LYS A 63 -28.79 23.73 4.48
CA LYS A 63 -29.22 22.84 3.38
C LYS A 63 -28.47 21.51 3.36
N VAL A 64 -27.43 21.35 4.19
CA VAL A 64 -26.62 20.14 4.26
C VAL A 64 -27.08 19.27 5.42
N ALA A 65 -27.87 18.25 5.13
CA ALA A 65 -28.36 17.30 6.14
C ALA A 65 -27.32 16.21 6.42
N ASN A 66 -26.15 16.57 6.97
CA ASN A 66 -25.12 15.63 7.36
C ASN A 66 -24.77 15.76 8.83
N LYS A 67 -24.83 14.66 9.57
CA LYS A 67 -24.57 14.64 11.03
C LYS A 67 -23.13 15.07 11.41
N HIS A 68 -22.18 15.01 10.47
CA HIS A 68 -20.79 15.40 10.68
C HIS A 68 -20.53 16.88 10.44
N GLN A 69 -21.48 17.58 9.82
CA GLN A 69 -21.44 19.04 9.68
C GLN A 69 -21.94 19.70 10.95
N LEU A 70 -21.16 20.64 11.50
CA LEU A 70 -21.60 21.50 12.59
C LEU A 70 -22.30 22.73 12.03
N HIS A 71 -23.47 23.03 12.55
CA HIS A 71 -24.18 24.27 12.21
C HIS A 71 -23.72 25.40 13.11
N PHE A 72 -23.75 26.61 12.58
CA PHE A 72 -23.40 27.79 13.34
C PHE A 72 -24.29 28.96 12.98
N VAL A 73 -24.38 29.93 13.89
CA VAL A 73 -25.10 31.19 13.73
C VAL A 73 -24.09 32.32 13.86
N PRO A 74 -24.02 33.25 12.88
CA PRO A 74 -23.18 34.43 13.00
C PRO A 74 -23.63 35.35 14.14
N ASN A 75 -22.66 35.83 14.93
CA ASN A 75 -22.83 36.88 15.91
C ASN A 75 -22.33 38.20 15.34
N GLU A 76 -23.21 39.18 15.21
CA GLU A 76 -22.94 40.44 14.56
C GLU A 76 -22.75 41.59 15.57
N GLY A 77 -21.83 42.50 15.24
CA GLY A 77 -21.59 43.77 15.94
C GLY A 77 -21.58 44.92 14.97
N ASP A 78 -21.19 46.11 15.45
CA ASP A 78 -21.18 47.33 14.65
C ASP A 78 -20.24 47.28 13.44
N GLY A 79 -19.20 46.42 13.49
CA GLY A 79 -18.19 46.23 12.42
C GLY A 79 -18.49 45.07 11.47
N GLY A 80 -19.45 44.23 11.76
CA GLY A 80 -19.72 43.01 10.97
C GLY A 80 -19.83 41.74 11.84
N VAL A 81 -19.52 40.59 11.26
CA VAL A 81 -19.53 39.31 11.99
C VAL A 81 -18.21 39.13 12.74
N TYR A 82 -18.24 39.24 14.06
CA TYR A 82 -17.05 39.09 14.91
C TYR A 82 -16.87 37.68 15.50
N ALA A 83 -17.93 36.89 15.54
CA ALA A 83 -17.91 35.53 16.07
C ALA A 83 -19.01 34.67 15.46
N ILE A 84 -18.91 33.36 15.64
CA ILE A 84 -19.99 32.42 15.37
C ILE A 84 -20.29 31.60 16.62
N ALA A 85 -21.57 31.37 16.87
CA ALA A 85 -22.06 30.44 17.87
C ALA A 85 -22.32 29.09 17.20
N VAL A 86 -21.60 28.06 17.62
CA VAL A 86 -21.69 26.70 17.07
C VAL A 86 -22.68 25.90 17.90
N GLU A 87 -23.27 24.88 17.31
CA GLU A 87 -24.24 24.00 17.97
C GLU A 87 -23.75 23.46 19.33
N VAL A 88 -24.72 23.13 20.18
CA VAL A 88 -24.45 22.62 21.53
C VAL A 88 -23.83 21.24 21.49
N GLY A 89 -22.74 21.05 22.21
CA GLY A 89 -22.05 19.77 22.31
C GLY A 89 -20.66 19.89 22.95
N ASN A 90 -20.13 18.77 23.39
CA ASN A 90 -18.77 18.75 23.93
C ASN A 90 -17.79 18.36 22.81
N PHE A 91 -17.30 19.36 22.07
CA PHE A 91 -16.36 19.20 20.98
C PHE A 91 -14.94 19.55 21.43
N ILE A 92 -13.95 18.87 20.86
CA ILE A 92 -12.52 19.14 21.01
C ILE A 92 -11.87 19.05 19.62
N THR A 93 -10.73 19.72 19.41
CA THR A 93 -9.99 19.57 18.17
C THR A 93 -9.35 18.19 18.09
N PHE A 94 -9.06 17.70 16.89
CA PHE A 94 -8.32 16.45 16.71
C PHE A 94 -6.94 16.51 17.33
N GLU A 95 -6.29 17.67 17.31
CA GLU A 95 -5.03 17.89 18.03
C GLU A 95 -5.18 17.64 19.53
N GLN A 96 -6.22 18.19 20.16
CA GLN A 96 -6.52 17.93 21.58
C GLN A 96 -6.90 16.48 21.84
N LEU A 97 -7.70 15.88 20.97
CA LEU A 97 -8.09 14.46 21.08
C LEU A 97 -6.88 13.55 21.15
N LEU A 98 -5.92 13.74 20.25
CA LEU A 98 -4.72 12.91 20.20
C LEU A 98 -3.74 13.20 21.34
N ASN A 99 -3.67 14.44 21.81
CA ASN A 99 -2.89 14.79 22.98
C ASN A 99 -3.48 14.19 24.27
N GLU A 100 -4.81 14.18 24.42
CA GLU A 100 -5.49 13.57 25.56
C GLU A 100 -5.51 12.04 25.49
N ASN A 101 -5.64 11.46 24.29
CA ASN A 101 -5.75 10.02 24.08
C ASN A 101 -5.06 9.55 22.79
N PRO A 102 -3.72 9.47 22.79
CA PRO A 102 -2.97 9.06 21.60
C PRO A 102 -3.27 7.62 21.16
N SER A 103 -3.76 6.78 22.07
CA SER A 103 -4.10 5.39 21.75
C SER A 103 -5.35 5.23 20.89
N VAL A 104 -6.14 6.28 20.71
CA VAL A 104 -7.35 6.21 19.88
C VAL A 104 -7.04 5.87 18.41
N ILE A 105 -5.88 6.28 17.90
CA ILE A 105 -5.42 5.96 16.55
C ILE A 105 -5.14 4.46 16.37
N ALA A 106 -4.72 3.77 17.43
CA ALA A 106 -4.42 2.34 17.38
C ALA A 106 -5.68 1.50 17.12
N ARG A 107 -6.88 2.06 17.30
CA ARG A 107 -8.12 1.41 16.91
C ARG A 107 -8.28 1.52 15.40
N GLU A 108 -8.23 0.36 14.72
CA GLU A 108 -8.32 0.28 13.26
C GLU A 108 -9.58 0.97 12.72
N ASP A 109 -10.70 0.84 13.42
CA ASP A 109 -11.98 1.41 13.01
C ASP A 109 -12.00 2.94 13.11
N PHE A 110 -11.34 3.53 14.12
CA PHE A 110 -11.37 4.98 14.33
C PHE A 110 -10.88 5.78 13.13
N ALA A 111 -9.71 5.44 12.61
CA ALA A 111 -9.13 6.14 11.47
C ALA A 111 -9.97 5.93 10.19
N ASN A 112 -10.42 4.70 9.95
CA ASN A 112 -11.25 4.39 8.78
C ASN A 112 -12.60 5.10 8.83
N ASP A 113 -13.27 5.08 9.98
CA ASP A 113 -14.57 5.76 10.16
C ASP A 113 -14.42 7.28 10.03
N THR A 114 -13.37 7.85 10.64
CA THR A 114 -13.06 9.28 10.50
C THR A 114 -12.87 9.68 9.04
N LEU A 115 -12.07 8.91 8.28
CA LEU A 115 -11.79 9.22 6.87
C LEU A 115 -13.02 9.02 5.99
N ARG A 116 -13.82 7.98 6.23
CA ARG A 116 -15.08 7.77 5.53
C ARG A 116 -16.04 8.94 5.76
N ASP A 117 -16.24 9.29 7.02
CA ASP A 117 -17.21 10.31 7.41
C ASP A 117 -16.81 11.70 6.89
N LEU A 118 -15.48 12.02 6.89
CA LEU A 118 -14.96 13.23 6.26
C LEU A 118 -15.13 13.21 4.74
N ALA A 119 -14.84 12.07 4.08
CA ALA A 119 -14.97 11.95 2.64
C ALA A 119 -16.43 12.12 2.18
N GLU A 120 -17.37 11.47 2.87
CA GLU A 120 -18.80 11.59 2.57
C GLU A 120 -19.31 13.02 2.75
N LEU A 121 -18.91 13.69 3.84
CA LEU A 121 -19.30 15.08 4.08
C LEU A 121 -18.70 16.01 3.02
N THR A 122 -17.40 15.89 2.78
CA THR A 122 -16.68 16.77 1.83
C THR A 122 -17.22 16.61 0.41
N GLU A 123 -17.56 15.40 -0.02
CA GLU A 123 -18.18 15.17 -1.33
C GLU A 123 -19.53 15.89 -1.44
N GLN A 124 -20.40 15.78 -0.40
CA GLN A 124 -21.67 16.48 -0.38
C GLN A 124 -21.53 18.02 -0.42
N LEU A 125 -20.47 18.56 0.17
CA LEU A 125 -20.15 19.98 0.12
C LEU A 125 -19.63 20.39 -1.27
N ASN A 126 -18.71 19.61 -1.82
CA ASN A 126 -18.11 19.85 -3.13
C ASN A 126 -19.16 19.82 -4.26
N ASP A 127 -20.15 18.93 -4.17
CA ASP A 127 -21.30 18.89 -5.09
C ASP A 127 -22.12 20.20 -5.09
N LYS A 128 -22.01 20.98 -4.02
CA LYS A 128 -22.64 22.30 -3.89
C LYS A 128 -21.68 23.46 -4.18
N GLY A 129 -20.45 23.15 -4.62
CA GLY A 129 -19.41 24.14 -4.84
C GLY A 129 -18.79 24.72 -3.58
N VAL A 130 -18.92 24.04 -2.46
CA VAL A 130 -18.34 24.44 -1.17
C VAL A 130 -17.11 23.58 -0.88
N TYR A 131 -15.98 24.22 -0.62
CA TYR A 131 -14.68 23.58 -0.39
C TYR A 131 -14.15 23.93 0.99
N HIS A 132 -13.64 22.93 1.72
CA HIS A 132 -13.12 23.12 3.07
C HIS A 132 -11.70 23.66 3.09
N VAL A 133 -10.88 23.31 2.14
CA VAL A 133 -9.48 23.66 1.82
C VAL A 133 -8.44 23.43 2.91
N CYS A 134 -8.83 23.37 4.21
CA CYS A 134 -7.89 23.26 5.32
C CYS A 134 -8.35 22.23 6.37
N PHE A 135 -7.94 20.98 6.23
CA PHE A 135 -8.13 19.91 7.23
C PHE A 135 -6.98 19.89 8.26
N ALA A 136 -6.58 21.05 8.76
CA ALA A 136 -5.61 21.10 9.84
C ALA A 136 -6.19 20.46 11.12
N PRO A 137 -5.37 19.80 11.96
CA PRO A 137 -5.84 19.13 13.18
C PRO A 137 -6.56 20.03 14.18
N CYS A 138 -6.24 21.30 14.19
CA CYS A 138 -6.94 22.32 14.97
C CYS A 138 -8.32 22.71 14.37
N ASN A 139 -8.50 22.50 13.06
CA ASN A 139 -9.72 22.87 12.32
C ASN A 139 -10.70 21.71 12.13
N VAL A 140 -10.29 20.50 12.44
CA VAL A 140 -11.15 19.30 12.46
C VAL A 140 -11.51 18.99 13.91
N LEU A 141 -12.80 18.90 14.21
CA LEU A 141 -13.29 18.65 15.55
C LEU A 141 -13.72 17.19 15.72
N ALA A 142 -13.76 16.75 16.98
CA ALA A 142 -14.34 15.49 17.38
C ALA A 142 -15.31 15.71 18.55
N ARG A 143 -16.37 14.93 18.59
CA ARG A 143 -17.20 14.86 19.78
C ARG A 143 -16.45 14.09 20.87
N LYS A 144 -16.26 14.69 22.05
CA LYS A 144 -15.44 14.11 23.12
C LYS A 144 -15.94 12.74 23.62
N ASN A 145 -17.26 12.49 23.57
CA ASN A 145 -17.84 11.28 24.13
C ASN A 145 -17.63 10.02 23.29
N ASP A 146 -17.71 10.14 21.98
CA ASP A 146 -17.66 9.03 21.02
C ASP A 146 -16.54 9.14 19.99
N SER A 147 -15.76 10.24 20.06
CA SER A 147 -14.67 10.55 19.12
C SER A 147 -15.12 10.65 17.65
N THR A 148 -16.42 10.86 17.38
CA THR A 148 -16.90 11.04 16.02
C THR A 148 -16.47 12.38 15.46
N VAL A 149 -16.04 12.40 14.20
CA VAL A 149 -15.55 13.60 13.53
C VAL A 149 -16.68 14.61 13.27
N ARG A 150 -16.32 15.89 13.36
CA ARG A 150 -17.18 17.02 13.05
C ARG A 150 -16.37 18.11 12.32
N LEU A 151 -16.94 18.69 11.26
CA LEU A 151 -16.40 19.88 10.63
C LEU A 151 -17.12 21.14 11.15
N LEU A 152 -16.34 22.11 11.59
CA LEU A 152 -16.87 23.33 12.17
C LEU A 152 -17.35 24.29 11.08
N CYS A 153 -16.50 24.56 10.11
CA CYS A 153 -16.81 25.43 8.97
C CYS A 153 -15.92 25.10 7.79
N HIS A 154 -16.13 25.75 6.67
CA HIS A 154 -15.41 25.51 5.44
C HIS A 154 -14.36 26.60 5.20
N GLY A 155 -13.37 26.28 4.37
CA GLY A 155 -12.37 27.24 3.97
C GLY A 155 -12.79 28.15 2.81
N SER A 156 -13.91 27.84 2.11
CA SER A 156 -14.31 28.52 0.89
C SER A 156 -14.57 30.02 1.07
N PHE A 157 -15.00 30.46 2.24
CA PHE A 157 -15.18 31.89 2.51
C PHE A 157 -13.87 32.66 2.73
N TYR A 158 -12.74 31.97 2.86
CA TYR A 158 -11.43 32.60 2.97
C TYR A 158 -10.82 32.98 1.61
N ALA A 159 -11.35 32.44 0.51
CA ALA A 159 -10.78 32.57 -0.83
C ALA A 159 -10.53 34.01 -1.32
N LYS A 160 -11.13 35.02 -0.69
CA LYS A 160 -10.97 36.42 -1.03
C LYS A 160 -10.02 37.19 -0.12
N LEU A 161 -9.42 36.51 0.85
CA LEU A 161 -8.49 37.09 1.83
C LEU A 161 -7.04 36.77 1.46
N ASP A 162 -6.09 37.42 2.11
CA ASP A 162 -4.69 37.03 2.01
C ASP A 162 -4.46 35.66 2.66
N GLN A 163 -4.15 34.67 1.82
CA GLN A 163 -4.07 33.30 2.23
C GLN A 163 -2.82 32.99 3.06
N GLU A 164 -1.70 33.68 2.82
CA GLU A 164 -0.47 33.50 3.61
C GLU A 164 -0.71 33.86 5.06
N THR A 165 -1.31 35.03 5.30
CA THR A 165 -1.62 35.49 6.66
C THR A 165 -2.70 34.64 7.31
N LEU A 166 -3.71 34.24 6.55
CA LEU A 166 -4.85 33.49 7.08
C LEU A 166 -4.47 32.09 7.56
N TYR A 167 -3.59 31.40 6.83
CA TYR A 167 -3.19 30.02 7.14
C TYR A 167 -1.84 29.91 7.86
N ASP A 168 -1.35 31.02 8.44
CA ASP A 168 -0.09 31.02 9.22
C ASP A 168 -0.08 29.92 10.29
N GLY A 169 0.92 29.05 10.20
CA GLY A 169 1.13 27.91 11.10
C GLY A 169 0.35 26.64 10.74
N VAL A 170 -0.44 26.65 9.65
CA VAL A 170 -1.14 25.49 9.10
C VAL A 170 -0.98 25.33 7.59
N GLU A 171 -0.02 26.03 6.99
CA GLU A 171 0.24 26.07 5.54
C GLU A 171 0.47 24.67 4.95
N ASP A 172 1.07 23.80 5.74
CA ASP A 172 1.30 22.39 5.33
C ASP A 172 0.02 21.64 4.97
N PHE A 173 -1.12 22.07 5.49
CA PHE A 173 -2.42 21.45 5.24
C PHE A 173 -3.19 22.10 4.09
N VAL A 174 -2.69 23.21 3.55
CA VAL A 174 -3.35 23.96 2.48
C VAL A 174 -2.68 23.67 1.15
N ALA A 175 -3.48 23.51 0.10
CA ALA A 175 -2.93 23.24 -1.23
C ALA A 175 -2.16 24.45 -1.77
N PRO A 176 -1.03 24.23 -2.50
CA PRO A 176 -0.18 25.33 -2.99
C PRO A 176 -0.92 26.35 -3.85
N GLU A 177 -1.87 25.91 -4.68
CA GLU A 177 -2.69 26.79 -5.52
C GLU A 177 -3.61 27.70 -4.69
N VAL A 178 -4.07 27.23 -3.52
CA VAL A 178 -4.89 28.05 -2.62
C VAL A 178 -4.04 29.14 -1.97
N LEU A 179 -2.85 28.79 -1.48
CA LEU A 179 -1.90 29.77 -0.92
C LEU A 179 -1.46 30.79 -1.96
N ALA A 180 -1.36 30.39 -3.23
CA ALA A 180 -1.06 31.29 -4.34
C ALA A 180 -2.26 32.15 -4.80
N GLY A 181 -3.44 32.03 -4.16
CA GLY A 181 -4.66 32.76 -4.56
C GLY A 181 -5.27 32.28 -5.88
N GLY A 182 -4.99 31.03 -6.28
CA GLY A 182 -5.53 30.40 -7.49
C GLY A 182 -6.97 29.91 -7.34
N GLU A 183 -7.45 29.23 -8.37
CA GLU A 183 -8.81 28.67 -8.38
C GLU A 183 -8.91 27.49 -7.39
N ILE A 184 -9.95 27.53 -6.55
CA ILE A 184 -10.21 26.48 -5.57
C ILE A 184 -11.15 25.45 -6.19
N THR A 185 -10.75 24.18 -6.14
CA THR A 185 -11.50 23.03 -6.61
C THR A 185 -11.52 21.91 -5.59
N ALA A 186 -12.30 20.85 -5.81
CA ALA A 186 -12.31 19.64 -4.96
C ALA A 186 -10.91 19.00 -4.79
N ARG A 187 -9.97 19.28 -5.71
CA ARG A 187 -8.58 18.80 -5.63
C ARG A 187 -7.77 19.48 -4.50
N ALA A 188 -8.17 20.68 -4.08
CA ALA A 188 -7.60 21.33 -2.91
C ALA A 188 -7.99 20.58 -1.63
N ASP A 189 -9.24 20.14 -1.53
CA ASP A 189 -9.70 19.29 -0.42
C ASP A 189 -9.00 17.93 -0.39
N VAL A 190 -8.75 17.33 -1.55
CA VAL A 190 -7.96 16.08 -1.66
C VAL A 190 -6.56 16.26 -1.09
N TYR A 191 -5.87 17.35 -1.45
CA TYR A 191 -4.54 17.67 -0.92
C TYR A 191 -4.58 17.82 0.60
N SER A 192 -5.46 18.65 1.08
CA SER A 192 -5.59 18.97 2.50
C SER A 192 -5.93 17.73 3.33
N LEU A 193 -6.91 16.94 2.90
CA LEU A 193 -7.27 15.69 3.58
C LEU A 193 -6.12 14.67 3.57
N ALA A 194 -5.35 14.58 2.49
CA ALA A 194 -4.18 13.71 2.43
C ALA A 194 -3.08 14.13 3.42
N LYS A 195 -2.90 15.44 3.63
CA LYS A 195 -2.00 15.97 4.67
C LYS A 195 -2.51 15.66 6.07
N PHE A 196 -3.81 15.78 6.31
CA PHE A 196 -4.44 15.37 7.56
C PHE A 196 -4.21 13.88 7.85
N VAL A 197 -4.38 12.99 6.87
CA VAL A 197 -4.08 11.56 7.00
C VAL A 197 -2.60 11.34 7.38
N THR A 198 -1.69 12.06 6.73
CA THR A 198 -0.26 11.97 7.04
C THR A 198 0.04 12.38 8.48
N TRP A 199 -0.59 13.45 8.94
CA TRP A 199 -0.49 13.90 10.32
C TRP A 199 -1.10 12.89 11.30
N LEU A 200 -2.28 12.34 11.01
CA LEU A 200 -2.97 11.36 11.84
C LEU A 200 -2.10 10.14 12.13
N TYR A 201 -1.31 9.72 11.15
CA TYR A 201 -0.40 8.58 11.27
C TYR A 201 1.05 8.98 11.61
N HIS A 202 1.30 10.21 12.04
CA HIS A 202 2.66 10.68 12.31
C HIS A 202 3.41 9.80 13.32
N SER A 203 2.77 9.45 14.43
CA SER A 203 3.36 8.64 15.50
C SER A 203 3.35 7.13 15.20
N ALA A 204 2.32 6.64 14.50
CA ALA A 204 2.16 5.22 14.21
C ALA A 204 2.88 4.78 12.91
N GLY A 205 3.29 5.75 12.09
CA GLY A 205 3.81 5.53 10.75
C GLY A 205 2.72 5.25 9.73
N LEU A 206 2.80 5.93 8.59
CA LEU A 206 1.84 5.77 7.50
C LEU A 206 1.92 4.35 6.92
N PRO A 207 0.80 3.61 6.78
CA PRO A 207 0.77 2.31 6.13
C PRO A 207 1.46 2.34 4.77
N PHE A 208 2.25 1.32 4.46
CA PHE A 208 3.03 1.25 3.22
C PHE A 208 2.14 1.41 1.99
N GLU A 209 1.03 0.71 1.97
CA GLU A 209 0.03 0.73 0.91
C GLU A 209 -0.56 2.12 0.63
N TRP A 210 -0.59 2.99 1.64
CA TRP A 210 -1.14 4.34 1.50
C TRP A 210 -0.14 5.38 1.00
N ARG A 211 1.16 5.10 1.13
CA ARG A 211 2.22 6.06 0.77
C ARG A 211 2.09 6.58 -0.66
N ARG A 212 1.78 5.67 -1.61
CA ARG A 212 1.62 6.03 -3.01
C ARG A 212 0.34 6.82 -3.27
N VAL A 213 -0.75 6.45 -2.61
CA VAL A 213 -2.03 7.16 -2.68
C VAL A 213 -1.87 8.58 -2.16
N ILE A 214 -1.25 8.72 -0.98
CA ILE A 214 -0.96 10.02 -0.38
C ILE A 214 -0.03 10.86 -1.27
N ALA A 215 1.03 10.27 -1.82
CA ALA A 215 1.95 10.99 -2.72
C ALA A 215 1.24 11.52 -3.98
N LYS A 216 0.29 10.76 -4.55
CA LYS A 216 -0.54 11.25 -5.66
C LYS A 216 -1.45 12.38 -5.19
N ALA A 217 -2.11 12.22 -4.05
CA ALA A 217 -3.05 13.21 -3.50
C ALA A 217 -2.36 14.54 -3.12
N THR A 218 -1.08 14.49 -2.71
CA THR A 218 -0.28 15.67 -2.33
C THR A 218 0.64 16.15 -3.45
N ALA A 219 0.37 15.83 -4.71
CA ALA A 219 1.12 16.36 -5.85
C ALA A 219 1.00 17.90 -5.91
N GLU A 220 2.08 18.60 -6.31
CA GLU A 220 2.07 20.06 -6.47
C GLU A 220 1.06 20.49 -7.54
N ASP A 221 1.06 19.79 -8.67
CA ASP A 221 0.14 20.02 -9.77
C ASP A 221 -1.24 19.41 -9.45
N PRO A 222 -2.32 20.24 -9.34
CA PRO A 222 -3.67 19.76 -9.06
C PRO A 222 -4.17 18.72 -10.07
N GLU A 223 -3.76 18.82 -11.35
CA GLU A 223 -4.18 17.90 -12.40
C GLU A 223 -3.65 16.47 -12.19
N ARG A 224 -2.59 16.30 -11.41
CA ARG A 224 -2.03 15.00 -11.07
C ARG A 224 -2.67 14.34 -9.85
N ARG A 225 -3.52 15.08 -9.12
CA ARG A 225 -4.22 14.57 -7.94
C ARG A 225 -5.44 13.72 -8.34
N TYR A 226 -6.14 13.22 -7.34
CA TYR A 226 -7.48 12.65 -7.51
C TYR A 226 -8.48 13.77 -7.81
N GLN A 227 -9.50 13.46 -8.57
CA GLN A 227 -10.48 14.48 -8.99
C GLN A 227 -11.44 14.85 -7.86
N SER A 228 -11.73 13.89 -6.96
CA SER A 228 -12.60 14.11 -5.81
C SER A 228 -12.05 13.44 -4.55
N VAL A 229 -12.55 13.87 -3.40
CA VAL A 229 -12.24 13.26 -2.09
C VAL A 229 -12.75 11.81 -2.03
N HIS A 230 -13.87 11.52 -2.68
CA HIS A 230 -14.41 10.18 -2.79
C HIS A 230 -13.46 9.24 -3.55
N GLU A 231 -12.93 9.67 -4.70
CA GLU A 231 -11.93 8.91 -5.46
C GLU A 231 -10.67 8.65 -4.61
N PHE A 232 -10.19 9.65 -3.89
CA PHE A 232 -9.06 9.51 -2.97
C PHE A 232 -9.35 8.50 -1.85
N TYR A 233 -10.49 8.60 -1.18
CA TYR A 233 -10.90 7.65 -0.13
C TYR A 233 -11.00 6.22 -0.65
N HIS A 234 -11.63 6.02 -1.80
CA HIS A 234 -11.70 4.70 -2.44
C HIS A 234 -10.31 4.14 -2.79
N ALA A 235 -9.39 4.98 -3.23
CA ALA A 235 -8.02 4.55 -3.48
C ALA A 235 -7.34 4.04 -2.19
N LEU A 236 -7.54 4.71 -1.04
CA LEU A 236 -7.03 4.25 0.26
C LEU A 236 -7.62 2.89 0.66
N VAL A 237 -8.95 2.73 0.55
CA VAL A 237 -9.65 1.50 0.94
C VAL A 237 -9.29 0.34 0.01
N ASN A 238 -9.24 0.56 -1.30
CA ASN A 238 -8.92 -0.47 -2.28
C ASN A 238 -7.49 -1.01 -2.10
N HIS A 239 -6.53 -0.14 -1.81
CA HIS A 239 -5.17 -0.58 -1.52
C HIS A 239 -5.08 -1.46 -0.27
N LYS A 240 -5.85 -1.17 0.77
CA LYS A 240 -5.95 -2.00 1.98
C LYS A 240 -6.58 -3.36 1.67
N ASN A 241 -7.65 -3.39 0.88
CA ASN A 241 -8.33 -4.62 0.49
C ASN A 241 -7.46 -5.49 -0.42
N MET A 242 -6.75 -4.90 -1.37
CA MET A 242 -5.80 -5.61 -2.24
C MET A 242 -4.76 -6.40 -1.46
N ARG A 243 -4.20 -5.83 -0.40
CA ARG A 243 -3.24 -6.53 0.46
C ARG A 243 -3.89 -7.72 1.18
N ARG A 244 -5.09 -7.54 1.76
CA ARG A 244 -5.84 -8.63 2.41
C ARG A 244 -6.14 -9.75 1.43
N THR A 245 -6.60 -9.42 0.23
CA THR A 245 -6.90 -10.40 -0.82
C THR A 245 -5.63 -11.10 -1.33
N ALA A 246 -4.53 -10.38 -1.48
CA ALA A 246 -3.23 -10.96 -1.84
C ALA A 246 -2.73 -11.94 -0.77
N LEU A 247 -2.79 -11.59 0.52
CA LEU A 247 -2.42 -12.48 1.61
C LEU A 247 -3.28 -13.75 1.65
N VAL A 248 -4.59 -13.63 1.46
CA VAL A 248 -5.51 -14.78 1.36
C VAL A 248 -5.16 -15.64 0.14
N GLY A 249 -4.85 -15.01 -1.00
CA GLY A 249 -4.42 -15.68 -2.22
C GLY A 249 -3.11 -16.46 -2.00
N PHE A 250 -2.11 -15.86 -1.37
CA PHE A 250 -0.85 -16.54 -1.03
C PHE A 250 -1.05 -17.69 -0.05
N ALA A 251 -1.90 -17.52 0.96
CA ALA A 251 -2.23 -18.61 1.89
C ALA A 251 -2.93 -19.77 1.18
N ALA A 252 -3.86 -19.49 0.27
CA ALA A 252 -4.53 -20.52 -0.53
C ALA A 252 -3.54 -21.26 -1.46
N ILE A 253 -2.60 -20.55 -2.09
CA ILE A 253 -1.56 -21.16 -2.91
C ILE A 253 -0.62 -22.04 -2.06
N ALA A 254 -0.20 -21.57 -0.89
CA ALA A 254 0.63 -22.33 0.02
C ALA A 254 -0.07 -23.64 0.49
N ILE A 255 -1.36 -23.57 0.79
CA ILE A 255 -2.18 -24.74 1.14
C ILE A 255 -2.29 -25.70 -0.05
N ALA A 256 -2.54 -25.19 -1.25
CA ALA A 256 -2.61 -26.01 -2.46
C ALA A 256 -1.27 -26.73 -2.74
N LEU A 257 -0.15 -26.02 -2.60
CA LEU A 257 1.19 -26.61 -2.74
C LEU A 257 1.48 -27.65 -1.66
N ALA A 258 1.04 -27.42 -0.41
CA ALA A 258 1.17 -28.39 0.66
C ALA A 258 0.32 -29.68 0.40
N ILE A 259 -0.88 -29.52 -0.16
CA ILE A 259 -1.73 -30.66 -0.56
C ILE A 259 -1.10 -31.46 -1.70
N VAL A 260 -0.59 -30.76 -2.73
CA VAL A 260 0.09 -31.39 -3.87
C VAL A 260 1.38 -32.08 -3.40
N GLY A 261 2.19 -31.43 -2.57
CA GLY A 261 3.40 -32.02 -1.97
C GLY A 261 3.07 -33.24 -1.10
N GLY A 262 2.03 -33.15 -0.28
CA GLY A 262 1.53 -34.26 0.53
C GLY A 262 1.03 -35.46 -0.33
N TYR A 263 0.35 -35.13 -1.43
CA TYR A 263 -0.09 -36.17 -2.41
C TYR A 263 1.11 -36.90 -3.03
N PHE A 264 2.14 -36.16 -3.49
CA PHE A 264 3.36 -36.79 -4.04
C PHE A 264 4.16 -37.55 -2.98
N TYR A 265 4.16 -37.09 -1.73
CA TYR A 265 4.80 -37.81 -0.63
C TYR A 265 4.08 -39.13 -0.28
N MET A 266 2.75 -39.18 -0.45
CA MET A 266 1.93 -40.39 -0.21
C MET A 266 1.94 -41.34 -1.40
N LEU A 267 2.41 -40.96 -2.58
CA LEU A 267 2.54 -41.88 -3.70
C LEU A 267 3.55 -42.98 -3.32
N PRO A 268 3.21 -44.26 -3.52
CA PRO A 268 4.15 -45.34 -3.26
C PRO A 268 5.42 -45.09 -4.09
N GLN A 269 6.55 -45.01 -3.42
CA GLN A 269 7.83 -44.91 -4.12
C GLN A 269 7.94 -46.11 -5.05
N PRO A 270 8.33 -45.91 -6.32
CA PRO A 270 8.59 -47.02 -7.21
C PRO A 270 9.61 -47.92 -6.51
N GLU A 271 9.22 -49.19 -6.34
CA GLU A 271 10.15 -50.22 -5.83
C GLU A 271 11.44 -50.08 -6.63
N ALA A 272 12.57 -49.98 -5.92
CA ALA A 272 13.86 -50.01 -6.55
C ALA A 272 13.92 -51.27 -7.39
N VAL A 273 13.95 -51.13 -8.69
CA VAL A 273 14.14 -52.27 -9.58
C VAL A 273 15.49 -52.86 -9.22
N GLU A 274 15.49 -53.96 -8.49
CA GLU A 274 16.69 -54.73 -8.25
C GLU A 274 17.18 -55.17 -9.63
N TYR A 275 18.25 -54.56 -10.09
CA TYR A 275 18.92 -55.01 -11.30
C TYR A 275 19.43 -56.43 -11.04
N VAL A 276 18.65 -57.41 -11.49
CA VAL A 276 19.14 -58.76 -11.57
C VAL A 276 20.38 -58.67 -12.48
N LYS A 277 21.56 -58.88 -11.89
CA LYS A 277 22.80 -59.02 -12.69
C LYS A 277 22.49 -60.05 -13.78
N ALA A 278 22.54 -59.58 -15.03
CA ALA A 278 22.44 -60.51 -16.14
C ALA A 278 23.48 -61.61 -15.89
N VAL A 279 23.03 -62.86 -15.86
CA VAL A 279 23.94 -64.00 -15.82
C VAL A 279 24.81 -63.86 -17.05
N GLU A 280 26.08 -63.61 -16.83
CA GLU A 280 27.05 -63.63 -17.94
C GLU A 280 27.05 -65.06 -18.51
N GLU A 281 26.34 -65.25 -19.58
CA GLU A 281 26.50 -66.46 -20.39
C GLU A 281 27.96 -66.42 -20.88
N PRO A 282 28.70 -67.51 -20.67
CA PRO A 282 30.11 -67.55 -21.18
C PRO A 282 30.06 -67.30 -22.68
N ILE A 283 30.86 -66.34 -23.13
CA ILE A 283 31.02 -66.01 -24.55
C ILE A 283 31.54 -67.30 -25.19
N PRO A 284 30.92 -67.83 -26.28
CA PRO A 284 31.44 -68.97 -26.99
C PRO A 284 32.90 -68.74 -27.37
N ASP A 285 33.75 -69.73 -27.15
CA ASP A 285 35.20 -69.67 -27.42
C ASP A 285 35.55 -69.36 -28.88
N ASP A 286 34.64 -69.61 -29.81
CA ASP A 286 34.75 -69.31 -31.23
C ASP A 286 34.65 -67.82 -31.56
N LEU A 287 34.25 -66.98 -30.66
CA LEU A 287 34.27 -65.49 -30.80
C LEU A 287 35.57 -64.86 -30.29
N LEU A 288 36.45 -65.66 -29.69
CA LEU A 288 37.74 -65.22 -29.13
C LEU A 288 38.94 -65.64 -29.98
N ASP A 289 38.72 -66.02 -31.26
CA ASP A 289 39.83 -66.27 -32.17
C ASP A 289 40.71 -65.05 -32.31
N GLU A 290 42.02 -65.19 -32.10
CA GLU A 290 43.03 -64.13 -32.06
C GLU A 290 43.04 -63.25 -33.32
N ASP A 291 42.40 -63.68 -34.43
CA ASP A 291 42.28 -62.96 -35.67
C ASP A 291 41.12 -61.99 -35.78
N ASN A 292 40.26 -61.89 -34.74
CA ASN A 292 39.00 -61.13 -34.73
C ASN A 292 38.98 -59.99 -33.72
N GLU A 293 40.06 -59.30 -33.47
CA GLU A 293 40.02 -58.00 -32.79
C GLU A 293 39.37 -56.94 -33.68
N LEU A 294 38.61 -55.96 -33.04
CA LEU A 294 37.84 -54.92 -33.73
C LEU A 294 38.65 -54.16 -34.82
N TYR A 295 39.99 -54.18 -34.74
CA TYR A 295 40.95 -53.63 -35.72
C TYR A 295 41.45 -54.65 -36.73
N GLY A 296 41.15 -55.98 -36.54
CA GLY A 296 41.59 -57.05 -37.42
C GLY A 296 40.45 -57.72 -38.18
N LEU A 297 39.21 -57.24 -38.02
CA LEU A 297 38.07 -57.72 -38.76
C LEU A 297 38.29 -57.46 -40.23
N GLY A 298 38.51 -58.58 -40.97
CA GLY A 298 38.57 -58.52 -42.42
C GLY A 298 37.25 -58.00 -43.02
N ALA A 299 37.30 -57.65 -44.30
CA ALA A 299 36.15 -57.06 -45.01
C ALA A 299 34.91 -57.97 -45.07
N ASP A 300 35.01 -59.23 -44.61
CA ASP A 300 33.96 -60.25 -44.66
C ASP A 300 33.30 -60.55 -43.30
N ALA A 301 33.56 -59.74 -42.23
CA ALA A 301 32.92 -59.91 -40.95
C ALA A 301 31.41 -59.62 -41.05
N ASP A 302 30.55 -60.57 -40.58
CA ASP A 302 29.13 -60.44 -40.68
C ASP A 302 28.60 -59.35 -39.70
N SER A 303 27.43 -58.83 -40.05
CA SER A 303 26.80 -57.73 -39.30
C SER A 303 26.43 -58.13 -37.85
N ALA A 304 26.27 -59.42 -37.56
CA ALA A 304 25.96 -59.95 -36.25
C ALA A 304 27.15 -59.95 -35.31
N THR A 305 28.35 -60.29 -35.83
CA THR A 305 29.60 -60.29 -35.11
C THR A 305 30.00 -58.84 -34.74
N ILE A 306 29.86 -57.91 -35.69
CA ILE A 306 30.08 -56.47 -35.45
C ILE A 306 29.15 -55.94 -34.39
N ALA A 307 27.84 -56.29 -34.47
CA ALA A 307 26.82 -55.87 -33.49
C ALA A 307 27.14 -56.42 -32.09
N ALA A 308 27.60 -57.66 -31.97
CA ALA A 308 27.95 -58.27 -30.66
C ALA A 308 29.18 -57.58 -30.02
N ILE A 309 30.19 -57.25 -30.80
CA ILE A 309 31.42 -56.54 -30.32
C ILE A 309 31.08 -55.09 -29.92
N VAL A 310 30.26 -54.38 -30.72
CA VAL A 310 29.77 -53.05 -30.39
C VAL A 310 28.91 -53.03 -29.13
N ALA A 311 28.02 -54.04 -28.99
CA ALA A 311 27.21 -54.20 -27.79
C ALA A 311 28.06 -54.51 -26.54
N LYS A 312 29.12 -55.27 -26.66
CA LYS A 312 30.09 -55.53 -25.58
C LYS A 312 30.82 -54.25 -25.17
N GLN A 313 31.30 -53.46 -26.15
CA GLN A 313 31.95 -52.18 -25.87
C GLN A 313 30.99 -51.13 -25.26
N MET A 314 29.71 -51.10 -25.66
CA MET A 314 28.70 -50.25 -25.02
C MET A 314 28.42 -50.71 -23.58
N ARG A 315 28.32 -52.00 -23.30
CA ARG A 315 28.18 -52.51 -21.94
C ARG A 315 29.40 -52.23 -21.05
N MET A 316 30.62 -52.22 -21.58
CA MET A 316 31.81 -51.78 -20.86
C MET A 316 31.80 -50.27 -20.56
N LYS A 317 31.21 -49.45 -21.45
CA LYS A 317 31.02 -48.01 -21.20
C LYS A 317 29.97 -47.71 -20.14
N ASP A 318 28.91 -48.55 -20.07
CA ASP A 318 27.84 -48.36 -19.05
C ASP A 318 28.28 -48.89 -17.66
N SER A 319 29.36 -49.62 -17.54
CA SER A 319 29.90 -50.08 -16.24
C SER A 319 30.90 -49.08 -15.61
N LEU A 320 31.04 -47.87 -16.13
CA LEU A 320 31.74 -46.81 -15.44
C LEU A 320 30.88 -46.40 -14.24
N THR A 321 31.18 -46.96 -13.09
CA THR A 321 30.70 -46.43 -11.80
C THR A 321 31.22 -45.01 -11.69
N ILE A 322 30.31 -44.05 -11.96
CA ILE A 322 30.58 -42.62 -11.70
C ILE A 322 30.91 -42.54 -10.25
N ASP A 323 32.11 -42.10 -9.87
CA ASP A 323 32.53 -41.91 -8.49
C ASP A 323 31.51 -40.97 -7.79
N GLU A 324 31.16 -41.30 -6.56
CA GLU A 324 30.18 -40.48 -5.77
C GLU A 324 30.59 -39.00 -5.74
N LYS A 325 31.85 -38.70 -5.87
CA LYS A 325 32.40 -37.35 -5.95
C LYS A 325 32.10 -36.68 -7.29
N GLU A 326 32.25 -37.38 -8.41
CA GLU A 326 31.91 -36.87 -9.75
C GLU A 326 30.38 -36.65 -9.87
N MET A 327 29.56 -37.53 -9.28
CA MET A 327 28.13 -37.38 -9.25
C MET A 327 27.72 -36.13 -8.45
N LYS A 328 28.35 -35.84 -7.31
CA LYS A 328 28.11 -34.61 -6.50
C LYS A 328 28.56 -33.37 -7.27
N GLU A 329 29.69 -33.41 -7.99
CA GLU A 329 30.12 -32.29 -8.81
C GLU A 329 29.18 -32.04 -9.99
N TYR A 330 28.69 -33.09 -10.63
CA TYR A 330 27.70 -32.98 -11.70
C TYR A 330 26.41 -32.37 -11.20
N GLN A 331 25.89 -32.82 -10.06
CA GLN A 331 24.68 -32.26 -9.42
C GLN A 331 24.88 -30.80 -9.03
N ALA A 332 26.04 -30.42 -8.52
CA ALA A 332 26.35 -29.03 -8.16
C ALA A 332 26.39 -28.13 -9.38
N LYS A 333 26.97 -28.59 -10.48
CA LYS A 333 26.98 -27.86 -11.77
C LYS A 333 25.57 -27.72 -12.35
N ALA A 334 24.76 -28.76 -12.32
CA ALA A 334 23.39 -28.75 -12.78
C ALA A 334 22.55 -27.74 -11.96
N GLU A 335 22.72 -27.73 -10.64
CA GLU A 335 22.09 -26.75 -9.76
C GLU A 335 22.51 -25.32 -10.06
N GLN A 336 23.79 -25.09 -10.29
CA GLN A 336 24.31 -23.75 -10.62
C GLN A 336 23.76 -23.24 -11.97
N ILE A 337 23.65 -24.10 -12.98
CA ILE A 337 23.07 -23.75 -14.27
C ILE A 337 21.59 -23.42 -14.11
N PHE A 338 20.84 -24.26 -13.38
CA PHE A 338 19.43 -24.01 -13.08
C PHE A 338 19.23 -22.69 -12.34
N ARG A 339 19.95 -22.46 -11.24
CA ARG A 339 19.89 -21.20 -10.49
C ARG A 339 20.10 -19.99 -11.38
N LYS A 340 21.15 -20.01 -12.22
CA LYS A 340 21.49 -18.89 -13.12
C LYS A 340 20.39 -18.63 -14.15
N GLN A 341 19.87 -19.66 -14.79
CA GLN A 341 18.85 -19.51 -15.83
C GLN A 341 17.50 -19.15 -15.24
N PHE A 342 17.09 -19.81 -14.15
CA PHE A 342 15.83 -19.54 -13.48
C PHE A 342 15.79 -18.14 -12.87
N THR A 343 16.87 -17.68 -12.26
CA THR A 343 16.96 -16.29 -11.74
C THR A 343 16.70 -15.26 -12.84
N LYS A 344 17.28 -15.46 -14.02
CA LYS A 344 17.11 -14.55 -15.16
C LYS A 344 15.66 -14.52 -15.67
N GLU A 345 15.04 -15.67 -15.84
CA GLU A 345 13.67 -15.76 -16.33
C GLU A 345 12.65 -15.33 -15.27
N ALA A 346 12.85 -15.72 -14.01
CA ALA A 346 12.01 -15.29 -12.90
C ALA A 346 12.07 -13.77 -12.70
N ASP A 347 13.26 -13.15 -12.80
CA ASP A 347 13.39 -11.69 -12.74
C ASP A 347 12.63 -11.00 -13.89
N ARG A 348 12.68 -11.54 -15.10
CA ARG A 348 11.94 -11.05 -16.26
C ARG A 348 10.41 -11.15 -16.05
N ILE A 349 9.93 -12.28 -15.53
CA ILE A 349 8.50 -12.53 -15.29
C ILE A 349 7.99 -11.65 -14.14
N LEU A 350 8.71 -11.60 -13.03
CA LEU A 350 8.37 -10.77 -11.88
C LEU A 350 8.37 -9.28 -12.22
N SER A 351 9.27 -8.82 -13.10
CA SER A 351 9.30 -7.42 -13.57
C SER A 351 8.05 -7.02 -14.36
N LYS A 352 7.31 -7.97 -14.94
CA LYS A 352 6.03 -7.69 -15.63
C LYS A 352 4.92 -7.29 -14.65
N VAL A 353 5.00 -7.75 -13.39
CA VAL A 353 3.99 -7.51 -12.35
C VAL A 353 4.47 -6.43 -11.37
N TYR A 354 5.72 -6.52 -10.92
CA TYR A 354 6.34 -5.58 -9.99
C TYR A 354 7.04 -4.44 -10.75
N ASN A 355 6.23 -3.52 -11.32
CA ASN A 355 6.69 -2.38 -12.11
C ASN A 355 5.92 -1.14 -11.67
N ASN A 356 6.62 0.00 -11.51
CA ASN A 356 6.07 1.28 -11.05
C ASN A 356 4.88 1.79 -11.87
N GLU A 357 4.84 1.47 -13.18
CA GLU A 357 3.75 1.92 -14.07
C GLU A 357 2.47 1.09 -13.94
N LYS A 358 2.55 -0.14 -13.40
CA LYS A 358 1.47 -1.13 -13.44
C LYS A 358 0.80 -1.39 -12.08
N MET A 359 1.19 -0.71 -11.02
CA MET A 359 0.56 -0.85 -9.70
C MET A 359 -0.80 -0.12 -9.57
N ASN A 360 -1.24 0.61 -10.60
CA ASN A 360 -2.57 1.25 -10.67
C ASN A 360 -3.63 0.37 -11.35
N LEU A 361 -3.43 -0.94 -11.39
CA LEU A 361 -4.38 -1.88 -12.00
C LEU A 361 -5.57 -2.10 -11.08
N SER A 362 -6.74 -2.39 -11.70
CA SER A 362 -7.87 -2.90 -10.95
C SER A 362 -7.52 -4.22 -10.25
N GLU A 363 -8.15 -4.51 -9.11
CA GLU A 363 -7.94 -5.76 -8.34
C GLU A 363 -8.08 -7.00 -9.24
N LYS A 364 -9.08 -6.99 -10.14
CA LYS A 364 -9.33 -8.06 -11.10
C LYS A 364 -8.17 -8.26 -12.08
N ASP A 365 -7.60 -7.17 -12.58
CA ASP A 365 -6.47 -7.24 -13.54
C ASP A 365 -5.17 -7.66 -12.84
N PHE A 366 -4.97 -7.23 -11.59
CA PHE A 366 -3.84 -7.66 -10.78
C PHE A 366 -3.91 -9.16 -10.48
N MET A 367 -5.07 -9.67 -10.07
CA MET A 367 -5.28 -11.10 -9.81
C MET A 367 -5.06 -11.95 -11.07
N ALA A 368 -5.58 -11.52 -12.22
CA ALA A 368 -5.37 -12.21 -13.49
C ALA A 368 -3.88 -12.25 -13.87
N ARG A 369 -3.14 -11.16 -13.69
CA ARG A 369 -1.70 -11.10 -13.98
C ARG A 369 -0.86 -11.90 -13.00
N SER A 370 -1.21 -11.90 -11.71
CA SER A 370 -0.55 -12.74 -10.71
C SER A 370 -0.72 -14.22 -11.00
N ARG A 371 -1.91 -14.63 -11.43
CA ARG A 371 -2.16 -16.02 -11.87
C ARG A 371 -1.33 -16.39 -13.09
N ASN A 372 -1.33 -15.55 -14.13
CA ASN A 372 -0.52 -15.78 -15.33
C ASN A 372 0.98 -15.83 -15.01
N MET A 373 1.46 -14.97 -14.11
CA MET A 373 2.84 -14.98 -13.61
C MET A 373 3.19 -16.30 -12.94
N THR A 374 2.32 -16.81 -12.08
CA THR A 374 2.53 -18.09 -11.40
C THR A 374 2.58 -19.26 -12.39
N GLU A 375 1.70 -19.26 -13.39
CA GLU A 375 1.68 -20.26 -14.47
C GLU A 375 2.94 -20.18 -15.35
N GLU A 376 3.40 -18.97 -15.69
CA GLU A 376 4.66 -18.78 -16.45
C GLU A 376 5.87 -19.25 -15.65
N LEU A 377 5.95 -18.94 -14.35
CA LEU A 377 7.05 -19.38 -13.47
C LEU A 377 7.09 -20.89 -13.33
N ALA A 378 5.94 -21.56 -13.15
CA ALA A 378 5.86 -23.01 -13.05
C ALA A 378 6.29 -23.71 -14.36
N LYS A 379 5.92 -23.18 -15.52
CA LYS A 379 6.36 -23.72 -16.82
C LYS A 379 7.87 -23.61 -16.99
N VAL A 380 8.43 -22.42 -16.71
CA VAL A 380 9.88 -22.19 -16.81
C VAL A 380 10.64 -23.08 -15.83
N GLU A 381 10.14 -23.27 -14.61
CA GLU A 381 10.74 -24.17 -13.63
C GLU A 381 10.82 -25.59 -14.16
N GLN A 382 9.69 -26.14 -14.70
CA GLN A 382 9.63 -27.48 -15.23
C GLN A 382 10.53 -27.68 -16.47
N GLU A 383 10.58 -26.71 -17.39
CA GLU A 383 11.43 -26.75 -18.59
C GLU A 383 12.92 -26.76 -18.22
N LEU A 384 13.31 -25.88 -17.28
CA LEU A 384 14.69 -25.78 -16.82
C LEU A 384 15.11 -26.97 -15.96
N ALA A 385 14.22 -27.52 -15.14
CA ALA A 385 14.49 -28.75 -14.37
C ALA A 385 14.78 -29.93 -15.29
N LYS A 386 13.98 -30.09 -16.36
CA LYS A 386 14.20 -31.13 -17.37
C LYS A 386 15.53 -30.93 -18.12
N SER A 387 15.82 -29.70 -18.56
CA SER A 387 17.03 -29.40 -19.34
C SER A 387 18.32 -29.48 -18.52
N SER A 388 18.25 -29.21 -17.21
CA SER A 388 19.39 -29.33 -16.29
C SER A 388 19.50 -30.71 -15.61
N ASN A 389 18.58 -31.62 -15.91
CA ASN A 389 18.50 -32.94 -15.30
C ASN A 389 18.44 -32.88 -13.75
N LEU A 390 17.73 -31.89 -13.22
CA LEU A 390 17.56 -31.68 -11.79
C LEU A 390 16.26 -32.35 -11.34
N GLY A 391 16.29 -33.08 -10.21
CA GLY A 391 15.08 -33.70 -9.67
C GLY A 391 14.03 -32.65 -9.25
N ASN A 392 12.75 -32.94 -9.45
CA ASN A 392 11.63 -32.01 -9.23
C ASN A 392 11.61 -31.38 -7.83
N GLU A 393 11.88 -32.16 -6.79
CA GLU A 393 11.87 -31.64 -5.41
C GLU A 393 12.97 -30.59 -5.17
N ARG A 394 14.14 -30.83 -5.78
CA ARG A 394 15.29 -29.94 -5.65
C ARG A 394 15.11 -28.68 -6.49
N SER A 395 14.54 -28.78 -7.70
CA SER A 395 14.24 -27.62 -8.54
C SER A 395 13.19 -26.73 -7.91
N GLN A 396 12.12 -27.28 -7.34
CA GLN A 396 11.06 -26.51 -6.64
C GLN A 396 11.58 -25.76 -5.43
N ARG A 397 12.44 -26.38 -4.60
CA ARG A 397 13.04 -25.73 -3.45
C ARG A 397 13.91 -24.52 -3.88
N ILE A 398 14.74 -24.72 -4.90
CA ILE A 398 15.61 -23.67 -5.42
C ILE A 398 14.78 -22.56 -6.09
N ALA A 399 13.74 -22.91 -6.83
CA ALA A 399 12.85 -21.95 -7.47
C ALA A 399 12.13 -21.08 -6.44
N SER A 400 11.59 -21.67 -5.37
CA SER A 400 10.94 -20.94 -4.27
C SER A 400 11.90 -19.95 -3.62
N GLU A 401 13.12 -20.39 -3.29
CA GLU A 401 14.15 -19.51 -2.70
C GLU A 401 14.48 -18.32 -3.59
N ILE A 402 14.62 -18.54 -4.91
CA ILE A 402 14.92 -17.47 -5.87
C ILE A 402 13.74 -16.50 -6.01
N ILE A 403 12.51 -17.01 -6.09
CA ILE A 403 11.31 -16.18 -6.19
C ILE A 403 11.18 -15.29 -4.96
N ASP A 404 11.37 -15.81 -3.76
CA ASP A 404 11.30 -15.06 -2.50
C ASP A 404 12.37 -13.95 -2.46
N GLN A 405 13.61 -14.28 -2.82
CA GLN A 405 14.71 -13.30 -2.87
C GLN A 405 14.46 -12.19 -3.89
N LEU A 406 13.99 -12.54 -5.09
CA LEU A 406 13.72 -11.56 -6.15
C LEU A 406 12.51 -10.69 -5.80
N THR A 407 11.48 -11.26 -5.22
CA THR A 407 10.28 -10.52 -4.79
C THR A 407 10.63 -9.52 -3.70
N THR A 408 11.38 -9.95 -2.68
CA THR A 408 11.86 -9.07 -1.61
C THR A 408 12.72 -7.94 -2.17
N LYS A 409 13.68 -8.27 -3.06
CA LYS A 409 14.56 -7.27 -3.69
C LYS A 409 13.78 -6.26 -4.54
N LYS A 410 12.74 -6.70 -5.28
CA LYS A 410 11.92 -5.80 -6.07
C LYS A 410 11.04 -4.91 -5.19
N MET A 411 10.52 -5.43 -4.10
CA MET A 411 9.77 -4.63 -3.13
C MET A 411 10.65 -3.57 -2.45
N GLU A 412 11.88 -3.93 -2.05
CA GLU A 412 12.85 -2.98 -1.49
C GLU A 412 13.31 -1.92 -2.51
N ALA A 413 13.44 -2.27 -3.78
CA ALA A 413 13.77 -1.33 -4.85
C ALA A 413 12.64 -0.32 -5.08
N LEU A 414 11.39 -0.79 -5.08
CA LEU A 414 10.20 0.06 -5.14
C LEU A 414 10.12 1.03 -3.96
N ASP A 415 10.52 0.59 -2.76
CA ASP A 415 10.60 1.43 -1.56
C ASP A 415 11.71 2.49 -1.66
N LYS A 416 12.88 2.11 -2.19
CA LYS A 416 14.02 3.03 -2.35
C LYS A 416 13.77 4.10 -3.40
N ASP A 417 13.13 3.77 -4.50
CA ASP A 417 12.74 4.75 -5.52
C ASP A 417 11.75 5.77 -4.95
N TYR A 418 10.85 5.32 -4.08
CA TYR A 418 9.91 6.18 -3.37
C TYR A 418 10.61 7.13 -2.38
N LEU A 419 11.63 6.64 -1.66
CA LEU A 419 12.43 7.44 -0.72
C LEU A 419 13.44 8.36 -1.45
N GLY A 420 13.95 7.94 -2.62
CA GLY A 420 14.90 8.71 -3.45
C GLY A 420 14.29 9.96 -4.06
N ILE A 421 13.00 9.93 -4.38
CA ILE A 421 12.24 11.10 -4.85
C ILE A 421 12.18 12.19 -3.76
N LYS A 422 12.17 11.79 -2.48
CA LYS A 422 12.20 12.73 -1.35
C LYS A 422 13.57 13.40 -1.14
N LYS A 423 14.69 12.69 -1.34
CA LYS A 423 16.04 13.23 -1.10
C LYS A 423 16.47 14.27 -2.13
N ASN A 424 16.10 14.10 -3.39
CA ASN A 424 16.46 15.05 -4.46
C ASN A 424 15.69 16.39 -4.41
N LYS A 425 14.63 16.48 -3.59
CA LYS A 425 13.91 17.76 -3.37
C LYS A 425 14.48 18.59 -2.23
N THR A 426 15.20 17.97 -1.28
CA THR A 426 15.78 18.67 -0.11
C THR A 426 17.16 19.29 -0.42
N GLU A 427 17.83 18.85 -1.48
CA GLU A 427 19.14 19.39 -1.89
C GLU A 427 19.07 20.50 -2.97
N LYS A 428 17.84 20.89 -3.37
CA LYS A 428 17.61 21.98 -4.34
C LYS A 428 16.83 23.16 -3.74
N LYS A 429 16.90 23.35 -2.44
CA LYS A 429 16.48 24.60 -1.78
C LYS A 429 17.65 25.28 -1.11
#